data_f10c5313601663fa60e93f6075322373
#
_entry.id   f10c5313601663fa60e93f6075322373
#
_cell.length_a   1.000
_cell.length_b   1.000
_cell.length_c   1.000
_cell.angle_alpha   90.00
_cell.angle_beta   90.00
_cell.angle_gamma   90.00
#
_symmetry.space_group_name_H-M   'P 1'
#
loop_
_entity.id
_entity.type
_entity.pdbx_description
1 polymer ?
#
loop_
_entity_poly.entity_id
_entity_poly.type
_entity_poly.pdbx_seq_one_letter_code
_entity_poly.pdbx_strand_id
1 'polypeptide(L)'
;MENKFPASLAELLAQLDAQGVTDYRRYSEVRSYLGFKARDKGVPVSGCFELTPLCNLDCKMCYVHLNREQLRGAELLSTQTWKDLMRRAVDAGMLFAALTGGECLTYPGFKELYLYLRGLGVETSILSNGVRMDADMVDFLKENPPSSIQISVYGASEEAYARVTGHRSFARVMENLRRIQSAGLPLKVAITPNAFMEDGEQLVRLLHGMGVPFQINSGLMSPRTETGRELLDADLDTYVRVLKLTRELRGGEACVGCDEAELPEPGGSAEQATKGVRCGAGRSGFSIAWNGLMRPCNTFPEVAADALDLGFAEAWRRINAEVREFPQPLECEGCSYRAQCVSCVAEHASGAPIGHANPARCAHTQRMIAEGLIQRQE
;
A
#
# COMPACT_ATOMS: atom_id res chain seq x y z
N MET A 1 20.47 -1.97 -20.37
CA MET A 1 20.13 -1.26 -19.12
C MET A 1 20.77 -2.02 -17.98
N GLU A 2 21.60 -1.36 -17.21
CA GLU A 2 22.29 -1.97 -16.09
C GLU A 2 21.26 -2.34 -15.00
N ASN A 3 21.47 -3.47 -14.39
CA ASN A 3 20.62 -4.00 -13.34
C ASN A 3 20.72 -3.02 -12.15
N LYS A 4 19.61 -2.41 -11.68
CA LYS A 4 19.60 -1.45 -10.55
C LYS A 4 20.31 -2.02 -9.31
N PHE A 5 20.28 -3.33 -9.15
CA PHE A 5 20.92 -4.01 -8.04
C PHE A 5 22.07 -4.88 -8.51
N PRO A 6 23.13 -5.03 -7.69
CA PRO A 6 24.24 -5.92 -7.97
C PRO A 6 23.79 -7.41 -8.02
N ALA A 7 24.66 -8.26 -8.53
CA ALA A 7 24.34 -9.68 -8.71
C ALA A 7 24.10 -10.41 -7.39
N SER A 8 24.76 -9.98 -6.31
CA SER A 8 24.67 -10.61 -4.99
C SER A 8 24.38 -9.60 -3.87
N LEU A 9 23.82 -10.10 -2.78
CA LEU A 9 23.60 -9.32 -1.55
C LEU A 9 24.93 -8.83 -0.95
N ALA A 10 25.99 -9.63 -1.05
CA ALA A 10 27.32 -9.25 -0.56
C ALA A 10 27.89 -8.03 -1.29
N GLU A 11 27.71 -7.97 -2.61
CA GLU A 11 28.09 -6.80 -3.41
C GLU A 11 27.25 -5.57 -3.03
N LEU A 12 25.93 -5.72 -2.82
CA LEU A 12 25.09 -4.63 -2.35
C LEU A 12 25.58 -4.10 -1.01
N LEU A 13 25.82 -4.97 -0.04
CA LEU A 13 26.28 -4.57 1.29
C LEU A 13 27.63 -3.84 1.22
N ALA A 14 28.58 -4.32 0.39
CA ALA A 14 29.86 -3.68 0.18
C ALA A 14 29.70 -2.27 -0.45
N GLN A 15 28.78 -2.09 -1.40
CA GLN A 15 28.48 -0.77 -1.99
C GLN A 15 27.90 0.19 -0.95
N LEU A 16 26.95 -0.28 -0.13
CA LEU A 16 26.35 0.54 0.92
C LEU A 16 27.36 0.95 2.02
N ASP A 17 28.27 0.03 2.38
CA ASP A 17 29.40 0.30 3.29
C ASP A 17 30.35 1.35 2.70
N ALA A 18 30.72 1.22 1.44
CA ALA A 18 31.59 2.18 0.75
C ALA A 18 30.97 3.58 0.64
N GLN A 19 29.65 3.68 0.58
CA GLN A 19 28.89 4.93 0.56
C GLN A 19 28.59 5.50 1.95
N GLY A 20 28.99 4.79 3.02
CA GLY A 20 28.66 5.18 4.40
C GLY A 20 27.17 5.11 4.75
N VAL A 21 26.41 4.31 4.00
CA VAL A 21 24.96 4.15 4.22
C VAL A 21 24.73 3.25 5.43
N THR A 22 24.06 3.79 6.44
CA THR A 22 23.78 3.11 7.71
C THR A 22 22.28 3.03 8.00
N ASP A 23 21.90 2.20 8.96
CA ASP A 23 20.59 2.18 9.59
C ASP A 23 19.40 1.94 8.62
N TYR A 24 18.39 2.82 8.68
CA TYR A 24 17.14 2.68 7.95
C TYR A 24 17.31 2.63 6.41
N ARG A 25 18.21 3.44 5.87
CA ARG A 25 18.46 3.46 4.41
C ARG A 25 19.07 2.15 3.94
N ARG A 26 20.03 1.62 4.70
CA ARG A 26 20.62 0.29 4.43
C ARG A 26 19.56 -0.81 4.46
N TYR A 27 18.68 -0.78 5.47
CA TYR A 27 17.56 -1.72 5.57
C TYR A 27 16.61 -1.62 4.39
N SER A 28 16.22 -0.41 3.98
CA SER A 28 15.32 -0.18 2.83
C SER A 28 15.90 -0.74 1.54
N GLU A 29 17.20 -0.50 1.26
CA GLU A 29 17.89 -1.04 0.08
C GLU A 29 17.96 -2.56 0.08
N VAL A 30 18.26 -3.19 1.22
CA VAL A 30 18.27 -4.66 1.34
C VAL A 30 16.86 -5.24 1.12
N ARG A 31 15.83 -4.61 1.68
CA ARG A 31 14.43 -5.03 1.48
C ARG A 31 14.03 -4.94 0.02
N SER A 32 14.35 -3.84 -0.65
CA SER A 32 14.10 -3.62 -2.07
C SER A 32 14.83 -4.64 -2.94
N TYR A 33 16.09 -4.93 -2.64
CA TYR A 33 16.87 -5.98 -3.30
C TYR A 33 16.23 -7.36 -3.17
N LEU A 34 15.80 -7.74 -1.96
CA LEU A 34 15.13 -9.03 -1.74
C LEU A 34 13.82 -9.12 -2.53
N GLY A 35 13.02 -8.07 -2.51
CA GLY A 35 11.78 -7.98 -3.30
C GLY A 35 12.03 -8.10 -4.80
N PHE A 36 13.06 -7.43 -5.31
CA PHE A 36 13.45 -7.51 -6.72
C PHE A 36 13.87 -8.93 -7.12
N LYS A 37 14.75 -9.57 -6.34
CA LYS A 37 15.20 -10.95 -6.61
C LYS A 37 14.08 -11.98 -6.49
N ALA A 38 13.18 -11.80 -5.53
CA ALA A 38 12.02 -12.66 -5.31
C ALA A 38 11.01 -12.58 -6.46
N ARG A 39 10.82 -11.37 -7.04
CA ARG A 39 9.89 -11.12 -8.14
C ARG A 39 10.16 -12.02 -9.36
N ASP A 40 11.42 -12.15 -9.75
CA ASP A 40 11.79 -12.95 -10.91
C ASP A 40 11.62 -14.45 -10.64
N LYS A 41 11.87 -14.87 -9.41
CA LYS A 41 11.73 -16.25 -8.95
C LYS A 41 10.29 -16.64 -8.58
N GLY A 42 9.37 -15.68 -8.45
CA GLY A 42 8.00 -15.92 -8.01
C GLY A 42 7.91 -16.34 -6.54
N VAL A 43 8.82 -15.84 -5.67
CA VAL A 43 8.78 -16.13 -4.23
C VAL A 43 7.93 -15.08 -3.51
N PRO A 44 6.90 -15.46 -2.72
CA PRO A 44 5.98 -14.52 -2.05
C PRO A 44 6.61 -13.93 -0.78
N VAL A 45 7.59 -13.04 -0.91
CA VAL A 45 8.33 -12.49 0.25
C VAL A 45 7.53 -11.47 1.05
N SER A 46 6.46 -10.87 0.49
CA SER A 46 5.66 -9.83 1.15
C SER A 46 4.18 -10.18 1.13
N GLY A 47 3.56 -10.26 2.29
CA GLY A 47 2.13 -10.55 2.46
C GLY A 47 1.36 -9.39 3.07
N CYS A 48 0.14 -9.14 2.61
CA CYS A 48 -0.80 -8.22 3.22
C CYS A 48 -2.05 -8.98 3.66
N PHE A 49 -2.45 -8.88 4.93
CA PHE A 49 -3.55 -9.62 5.51
C PHE A 49 -4.66 -8.65 5.93
N GLU A 50 -5.79 -8.70 5.23
CA GLU A 50 -7.00 -7.97 5.58
C GLU A 50 -7.78 -8.79 6.62
N LEU A 51 -7.49 -8.62 7.91
CA LEU A 51 -8.03 -9.44 8.99
C LEU A 51 -9.55 -9.40 9.11
N THR A 52 -10.15 -8.28 8.73
CA THR A 52 -11.59 -8.04 8.86
C THR A 52 -12.04 -6.98 7.85
N PRO A 53 -13.25 -7.08 7.29
CA PRO A 53 -13.85 -6.01 6.50
C PRO A 53 -14.54 -4.95 7.40
N LEU A 54 -14.67 -5.22 8.71
CA LEU A 54 -15.29 -4.30 9.66
C LEU A 54 -14.37 -3.11 9.93
N CYS A 55 -14.96 -1.94 10.07
CA CYS A 55 -14.27 -0.72 10.43
C CYS A 55 -15.08 0.08 11.45
N ASN A 56 -14.40 0.85 12.27
CA ASN A 56 -14.99 1.82 13.21
C ASN A 56 -15.12 3.22 12.59
N LEU A 57 -14.85 3.36 11.29
CA LEU A 57 -15.11 4.54 10.46
C LEU A 57 -16.00 4.13 9.26
N ASP A 58 -16.59 5.13 8.60
CA ASP A 58 -17.42 4.97 7.40
C ASP A 58 -16.93 5.89 6.28
N CYS A 59 -15.67 5.68 5.87
CA CYS A 59 -15.01 6.53 4.89
C CYS A 59 -15.68 6.41 3.52
N LYS A 60 -16.07 7.52 2.94
CA LYS A 60 -16.80 7.59 1.65
C LYS A 60 -16.02 6.98 0.47
N MET A 61 -14.68 7.05 0.52
CA MET A 61 -13.79 6.52 -0.54
C MET A 61 -13.23 5.14 -0.19
N CYS A 62 -13.75 4.44 0.82
CA CYS A 62 -13.18 3.18 1.25
C CYS A 62 -13.42 2.07 0.24
N TYR A 63 -12.37 1.37 -0.17
CA TYR A 63 -12.46 0.23 -1.09
C TYR A 63 -12.58 -1.13 -0.37
N VAL A 64 -12.38 -1.16 0.95
CA VAL A 64 -12.38 -2.40 1.78
C VAL A 64 -13.64 -2.54 2.61
N HIS A 65 -14.10 -1.42 3.21
CA HIS A 65 -15.19 -1.42 4.17
C HIS A 65 -16.49 -1.95 3.54
N LEU A 66 -17.10 -2.93 4.20
CA LEU A 66 -18.41 -3.48 3.88
C LEU A 66 -19.40 -3.09 4.97
N ASN A 67 -20.60 -2.72 4.57
CA ASN A 67 -21.67 -2.42 5.50
C ASN A 67 -22.28 -3.72 6.08
N ARG A 68 -23.14 -3.57 7.11
CA ARG A 68 -23.76 -4.72 7.79
C ARG A 68 -24.62 -5.61 6.87
N GLU A 69 -25.22 -5.02 5.85
CA GLU A 69 -26.05 -5.77 4.89
C GLU A 69 -25.21 -6.64 3.99
N GLN A 70 -24.09 -6.08 3.48
CA GLN A 70 -23.09 -6.80 2.68
C GLN A 70 -22.38 -7.92 3.47
N LEU A 71 -22.35 -7.80 4.79
CA LEU A 71 -21.75 -8.78 5.70
C LEU A 71 -22.79 -9.78 6.25
N ARG A 72 -24.06 -9.69 5.83
CA ARG A 72 -25.10 -10.59 6.34
C ARG A 72 -24.78 -12.04 5.98
N GLY A 73 -24.55 -12.87 7.02
CA GLY A 73 -24.17 -14.27 6.86
C GLY A 73 -22.69 -14.50 6.54
N ALA A 74 -21.85 -13.46 6.53
CA ALA A 74 -20.41 -13.64 6.38
C ALA A 74 -19.78 -13.94 7.74
N GLU A 75 -18.96 -14.99 7.80
CA GLU A 75 -18.16 -15.34 8.96
C GLU A 75 -16.72 -14.87 8.75
N LEU A 76 -16.16 -14.22 9.77
CA LEU A 76 -14.74 -13.87 9.77
C LEU A 76 -13.89 -15.12 9.96
N LEU A 77 -12.74 -15.17 9.30
CA LEU A 77 -11.79 -16.24 9.53
C LEU A 77 -11.36 -16.26 11.00
N SER A 78 -11.27 -17.46 11.56
CA SER A 78 -10.81 -17.68 12.92
C SER A 78 -9.32 -17.31 13.06
N THR A 79 -8.88 -16.98 14.27
CA THR A 79 -7.46 -16.75 14.56
C THR A 79 -6.60 -17.95 14.18
N GLN A 80 -7.11 -19.18 14.35
CA GLN A 80 -6.39 -20.38 13.95
C GLN A 80 -6.24 -20.48 12.42
N THR A 81 -7.29 -20.21 11.66
CA THR A 81 -7.23 -20.18 10.18
C THR A 81 -6.22 -19.15 9.68
N TRP A 82 -6.20 -17.96 10.29
CA TRP A 82 -5.19 -16.94 9.97
C TRP A 82 -3.76 -17.43 10.28
N LYS A 83 -3.53 -18.07 11.43
CA LYS A 83 -2.20 -18.63 11.77
C LYS A 83 -1.76 -19.67 10.76
N ASP A 84 -2.67 -20.54 10.31
CA ASP A 84 -2.37 -21.58 9.32
C ASP A 84 -1.99 -20.97 7.97
N LEU A 85 -2.72 -19.94 7.48
CA LEU A 85 -2.39 -19.21 6.27
C LEU A 85 -1.04 -18.48 6.40
N MET A 86 -0.80 -17.80 7.53
CA MET A 86 0.46 -17.08 7.80
C MET A 86 1.65 -18.05 7.87
N ARG A 87 1.49 -19.21 8.52
CA ARG A 87 2.54 -20.25 8.55
C ARG A 87 2.89 -20.72 7.15
N ARG A 88 1.88 -21.08 6.34
CA ARG A 88 2.09 -21.52 4.96
C ARG A 88 2.74 -20.43 4.09
N ALA A 89 2.43 -19.15 4.33
CA ALA A 89 3.08 -18.04 3.66
C ALA A 89 4.57 -17.95 4.03
N VAL A 90 4.91 -18.12 5.33
CA VAL A 90 6.30 -18.15 5.80
C VAL A 90 7.05 -19.34 5.21
N ASP A 91 6.45 -20.52 5.21
CA ASP A 91 7.04 -21.73 4.62
C ASP A 91 7.29 -21.58 3.10
N ALA A 92 6.49 -20.72 2.42
CA ALA A 92 6.68 -20.35 1.02
C ALA A 92 7.71 -19.22 0.80
N GLY A 93 8.24 -18.60 1.86
CA GLY A 93 9.30 -17.60 1.80
C GLY A 93 8.92 -16.18 2.24
N MET A 94 7.75 -15.97 2.86
CA MET A 94 7.35 -14.66 3.36
C MET A 94 8.26 -14.19 4.50
N LEU A 95 8.77 -12.96 4.35
CA LEU A 95 9.62 -12.28 5.31
C LEU A 95 8.95 -11.03 5.89
N PHE A 96 8.06 -10.40 5.12
CA PHE A 96 7.41 -9.14 5.43
C PHE A 96 5.89 -9.30 5.44
N ALA A 97 5.24 -8.83 6.47
CA ALA A 97 3.79 -8.83 6.59
C ALA A 97 3.24 -7.44 6.87
N ALA A 98 2.09 -7.12 6.29
CA ALA A 98 1.28 -5.97 6.68
C ALA A 98 -0.07 -6.47 7.20
N LEU A 99 -0.45 -6.03 8.39
CA LEU A 99 -1.78 -6.27 8.96
C LEU A 99 -2.67 -5.06 8.67
N THR A 100 -3.79 -5.32 8.02
CA THR A 100 -4.77 -4.33 7.57
C THR A 100 -6.19 -4.91 7.63
N GLY A 101 -7.13 -4.27 6.94
CA GLY A 101 -8.51 -4.69 6.83
C GLY A 101 -9.39 -3.47 6.58
N GLY A 102 -10.64 -3.52 7.05
CA GLY A 102 -11.38 -2.30 7.33
C GLY A 102 -10.62 -1.50 8.41
N GLU A 103 -10.58 -2.07 9.62
CA GLU A 103 -9.63 -1.66 10.67
C GLU A 103 -9.10 -2.90 11.39
N CYS A 104 -7.83 -3.21 11.22
CA CYS A 104 -7.22 -4.43 11.78
C CYS A 104 -7.32 -4.51 13.30
N LEU A 105 -7.25 -3.36 14.00
CA LEU A 105 -7.35 -3.30 15.46
C LEU A 105 -8.77 -3.59 15.99
N THR A 106 -9.75 -3.76 15.11
CA THR A 106 -11.09 -4.23 15.50
C THR A 106 -11.21 -5.76 15.49
N TYR A 107 -10.25 -6.45 14.87
CA TYR A 107 -10.23 -7.90 14.87
C TYR A 107 -9.87 -8.43 16.27
N PRO A 108 -10.70 -9.27 16.91
CA PRO A 108 -10.47 -9.69 18.31
C PRO A 108 -9.14 -10.40 18.54
N GLY A 109 -8.65 -11.16 17.56
CA GLY A 109 -7.37 -11.87 17.59
C GLY A 109 -6.15 -11.07 17.16
N PHE A 110 -6.24 -9.73 16.98
CA PHE A 110 -5.15 -8.93 16.43
C PHE A 110 -3.82 -9.12 17.18
N LYS A 111 -3.81 -8.93 18.50
CA LYS A 111 -2.57 -9.07 19.31
C LYS A 111 -1.96 -10.46 19.20
N GLU A 112 -2.80 -11.48 19.18
CA GLU A 112 -2.37 -12.88 19.05
C GLU A 112 -1.73 -13.17 17.69
N LEU A 113 -2.35 -12.70 16.59
CA LEU A 113 -1.80 -12.84 15.24
C LEU A 113 -0.51 -12.05 15.04
N TYR A 114 -0.47 -10.84 15.58
CA TYR A 114 0.72 -10.01 15.56
C TYR A 114 1.91 -10.69 16.25
N LEU A 115 1.71 -11.20 17.46
CA LEU A 115 2.75 -11.94 18.21
C LEU A 115 3.14 -13.24 17.51
N TYR A 116 2.19 -13.91 16.88
CA TYR A 116 2.44 -15.13 16.10
C TYR A 116 3.40 -14.85 14.93
N LEU A 117 3.14 -13.82 14.12
CA LEU A 117 4.04 -13.43 13.03
C LEU A 117 5.44 -13.07 13.53
N ARG A 118 5.53 -12.31 14.62
CA ARG A 118 6.82 -11.99 15.24
C ARG A 118 7.57 -13.25 15.71
N GLY A 119 6.85 -14.20 16.32
CA GLY A 119 7.41 -15.49 16.74
C GLY A 119 7.92 -16.34 15.56
N LEU A 120 7.42 -16.10 14.35
CA LEU A 120 7.91 -16.70 13.11
C LEU A 120 9.11 -15.96 12.50
N GLY A 121 9.57 -14.86 13.10
CA GLY A 121 10.64 -14.02 12.58
C GLY A 121 10.20 -13.10 11.43
N VAL A 122 8.89 -12.88 11.26
CA VAL A 122 8.34 -12.02 10.20
C VAL A 122 8.36 -10.55 10.64
N GLU A 123 8.92 -9.70 9.81
CA GLU A 123 8.81 -8.26 9.99
C GLU A 123 7.38 -7.79 9.70
N THR A 124 6.74 -7.22 10.72
CA THR A 124 5.31 -6.92 10.67
C THR A 124 5.04 -5.43 10.74
N SER A 125 4.34 -4.91 9.75
CA SER A 125 3.82 -3.54 9.66
C SER A 125 2.33 -3.51 10.02
N ILE A 126 1.85 -2.40 10.57
CA ILE A 126 0.45 -2.18 10.95
C ILE A 126 -0.10 -1.00 10.13
N LEU A 127 -1.19 -1.23 9.39
CA LEU A 127 -1.92 -0.20 8.65
C LEU A 127 -3.26 0.03 9.35
N SER A 128 -3.47 1.22 9.92
CA SER A 128 -4.62 1.53 10.77
C SER A 128 -5.16 2.94 10.51
N ASN A 129 -6.42 3.17 10.86
CA ASN A 129 -6.99 4.52 10.92
C ASN A 129 -6.62 5.30 12.20
N GLY A 130 -5.91 4.68 13.12
CA GLY A 130 -5.37 5.30 14.32
C GLY A 130 -6.34 5.51 15.49
N VAL A 131 -7.64 5.34 15.29
CA VAL A 131 -8.65 5.60 16.35
C VAL A 131 -8.46 4.67 17.57
N ARG A 132 -7.99 3.45 17.34
CA ARG A 132 -7.74 2.43 18.38
C ARG A 132 -6.28 2.30 18.80
N MET A 133 -5.43 3.22 18.39
CA MET A 133 -4.04 3.34 18.88
C MET A 133 -4.00 4.08 20.23
N ASP A 134 -4.80 3.61 21.20
CA ASP A 134 -4.86 4.12 22.56
C ASP A 134 -3.62 3.76 23.38
N ALA A 135 -3.59 4.14 24.65
CA ALA A 135 -2.46 3.91 25.54
C ALA A 135 -2.12 2.43 25.66
N ASP A 136 -3.13 1.56 25.85
CA ASP A 136 -2.94 0.12 26.02
C ASP A 136 -2.34 -0.53 24.76
N MET A 137 -2.76 -0.08 23.58
CA MET A 137 -2.19 -0.56 22.31
C MET A 137 -0.76 -0.06 22.11
N VAL A 138 -0.49 1.21 22.42
CA VAL A 138 0.86 1.76 22.30
C VAL A 138 1.82 1.09 23.29
N ASP A 139 1.41 0.83 24.54
CA ASP A 139 2.23 0.12 25.51
C ASP A 139 2.52 -1.32 25.07
N PHE A 140 1.52 -2.03 24.55
CA PHE A 140 1.74 -3.34 23.94
C PHE A 140 2.76 -3.29 22.80
N LEU A 141 2.69 -2.28 21.92
CA LEU A 141 3.61 -2.13 20.80
C LEU A 141 5.00 -1.65 21.22
N LYS A 142 5.17 -0.95 22.36
CA LYS A 142 6.49 -0.64 22.93
C LYS A 142 7.23 -1.91 23.35
N GLU A 143 6.52 -2.84 23.96
CA GLU A 143 7.09 -4.15 24.33
C GLU A 143 7.35 -5.03 23.09
N ASN A 144 6.58 -4.83 22.05
CA ASN A 144 6.60 -5.61 20.82
C ASN A 144 6.66 -4.68 19.59
N PRO A 145 7.77 -3.97 19.33
CA PRO A 145 7.81 -2.95 18.29
C PRO A 145 7.60 -3.54 16.88
N PRO A 146 6.69 -2.94 16.08
CA PRO A 146 6.52 -3.28 14.68
C PRO A 146 7.64 -2.69 13.82
N SER A 147 7.76 -3.17 12.58
CA SER A 147 8.68 -2.56 11.61
C SER A 147 8.17 -1.19 11.13
N SER A 148 6.86 -0.98 11.12
CA SER A 148 6.23 0.30 10.76
C SER A 148 4.79 0.36 11.27
N ILE A 149 4.36 1.54 11.69
CA ILE A 149 2.95 1.89 11.93
C ILE A 149 2.56 2.96 10.92
N GLN A 150 1.64 2.64 10.01
CA GLN A 150 1.09 3.59 9.08
C GLN A 150 -0.32 3.99 9.53
N ILE A 151 -0.53 5.27 9.79
CA ILE A 151 -1.83 5.82 10.15
C ILE A 151 -2.41 6.63 8.99
N SER A 152 -3.63 6.32 8.57
CA SER A 152 -4.33 7.12 7.56
C SER A 152 -5.02 8.31 8.19
N VAL A 153 -4.79 9.52 7.66
CA VAL A 153 -5.43 10.76 8.14
C VAL A 153 -6.09 11.48 6.96
N TYR A 154 -7.33 11.94 7.17
CA TYR A 154 -8.20 12.41 6.08
C TYR A 154 -8.76 13.81 6.29
N GLY A 155 -8.11 14.66 7.05
CA GLY A 155 -8.50 16.06 7.27
C GLY A 155 -7.69 16.71 8.38
N ALA A 156 -7.65 18.04 8.41
CA ALA A 156 -6.90 18.85 9.37
C ALA A 156 -7.77 19.42 10.51
N SER A 157 -9.06 19.12 10.51
CA SER A 157 -10.03 19.53 11.53
C SER A 157 -11.05 18.43 11.79
N GLU A 158 -11.81 18.56 12.88
CA GLU A 158 -12.86 17.60 13.22
C GLU A 158 -13.96 17.55 12.15
N GLU A 159 -14.32 18.71 11.58
CA GLU A 159 -15.32 18.84 10.53
C GLU A 159 -14.86 18.22 9.21
N ALA A 160 -13.63 18.54 8.78
CA ALA A 160 -13.05 18.01 7.55
C ALA A 160 -12.84 16.49 7.63
N TYR A 161 -12.32 16.01 8.77
CA TYR A 161 -12.14 14.59 9.02
C TYR A 161 -13.48 13.84 9.00
N ALA A 162 -14.51 14.38 9.69
CA ALA A 162 -15.85 13.78 9.72
C ALA A 162 -16.52 13.76 8.34
N ARG A 163 -16.26 14.76 7.50
CA ARG A 163 -16.79 14.82 6.12
C ARG A 163 -16.30 13.65 5.27
N VAL A 164 -15.04 13.25 5.42
CA VAL A 164 -14.43 12.14 4.69
C VAL A 164 -14.76 10.80 5.33
N THR A 165 -14.66 10.71 6.66
CA THR A 165 -14.69 9.44 7.40
C THR A 165 -16.04 9.06 7.99
N GLY A 166 -17.02 9.97 7.96
CA GLY A 166 -18.33 9.79 8.60
C GLY A 166 -18.31 9.92 10.13
N HIS A 167 -17.14 10.10 10.76
CA HIS A 167 -16.98 10.09 12.21
C HIS A 167 -16.14 11.26 12.74
N ARG A 168 -16.56 11.83 13.86
CA ARG A 168 -15.82 12.86 14.60
C ARG A 168 -14.75 12.21 15.48
N SER A 169 -13.58 11.94 14.90
CA SER A 169 -12.49 11.23 15.57
C SER A 169 -11.12 11.89 15.36
N PHE A 170 -11.06 13.08 14.76
CA PHE A 170 -9.83 13.78 14.47
C PHE A 170 -8.98 14.02 15.72
N ALA A 171 -9.56 14.60 16.76
CA ALA A 171 -8.86 14.91 18.01
C ALA A 171 -8.24 13.65 18.62
N ARG A 172 -8.96 12.52 18.62
CA ARG A 172 -8.46 11.23 19.11
C ARG A 172 -7.31 10.71 18.28
N VAL A 173 -7.42 10.76 16.95
CA VAL A 173 -6.34 10.30 16.05
C VAL A 173 -5.09 11.16 16.27
N MET A 174 -5.22 12.48 16.37
CA MET A 174 -4.10 13.38 16.61
C MET A 174 -3.44 13.15 17.99
N GLU A 175 -4.22 12.85 19.00
CA GLU A 175 -3.70 12.44 20.33
C GLU A 175 -2.92 11.13 20.21
N ASN A 176 -3.48 10.13 19.52
CA ASN A 176 -2.82 8.84 19.32
C ASN A 176 -1.54 8.96 18.48
N LEU A 177 -1.50 9.81 17.46
CA LEU A 177 -0.26 10.11 16.71
C LEU A 177 0.85 10.63 17.63
N ARG A 178 0.52 11.61 18.50
CA ARG A 178 1.49 12.14 19.49
C ARG A 178 1.95 11.04 20.46
N ARG A 179 1.05 10.16 20.88
CA ARG A 179 1.35 9.01 21.76
C ARG A 179 2.35 8.04 21.12
N ILE A 180 2.11 7.66 19.86
CA ILE A 180 2.99 6.78 19.08
C ILE A 180 4.36 7.45 18.91
N GLN A 181 4.39 8.74 18.54
CA GLN A 181 5.62 9.51 18.37
C GLN A 181 6.41 9.63 19.67
N SER A 182 5.74 9.97 20.79
CA SER A 182 6.38 10.07 22.12
C SER A 182 6.91 8.72 22.62
N ALA A 183 6.31 7.62 22.17
CA ALA A 183 6.78 6.27 22.48
C ALA A 183 8.00 5.84 21.62
N GLY A 184 8.45 6.66 20.68
CA GLY A 184 9.56 6.33 19.77
C GLY A 184 9.26 5.19 18.80
N LEU A 185 7.99 4.88 18.55
CA LEU A 185 7.58 3.85 17.62
C LEU A 185 7.69 4.34 16.16
N PRO A 186 8.01 3.45 15.20
CA PRO A 186 8.21 3.81 13.80
C PRO A 186 6.88 4.20 13.13
N LEU A 187 6.54 5.48 13.21
CA LEU A 187 5.30 6.09 12.72
C LEU A 187 5.50 6.72 11.35
N LYS A 188 4.55 6.49 10.45
CA LYS A 188 4.31 7.32 9.25
C LYS A 188 2.81 7.55 9.04
N VAL A 189 2.46 8.68 8.44
CA VAL A 189 1.08 9.01 8.09
C VAL A 189 0.87 8.86 6.59
N ALA A 190 -0.23 8.22 6.20
CA ALA A 190 -0.69 8.19 4.82
C ALA A 190 -1.81 9.21 4.61
N ILE A 191 -1.62 10.11 3.67
CA ILE A 191 -2.64 11.03 3.17
C ILE A 191 -3.08 10.51 1.81
N THR A 192 -4.38 10.28 1.64
CA THR A 192 -4.97 9.93 0.34
C THR A 192 -5.92 11.05 -0.07
N PRO A 193 -5.46 12.01 -0.91
CA PRO A 193 -6.32 13.06 -1.41
C PRO A 193 -7.53 12.46 -2.13
N ASN A 194 -8.70 13.02 -1.88
CA ASN A 194 -9.97 12.54 -2.42
C ASN A 194 -10.96 13.69 -2.59
N ALA A 195 -12.04 13.47 -3.36
CA ALA A 195 -13.02 14.50 -3.67
C ALA A 195 -13.72 15.14 -2.45
N PHE A 196 -13.63 14.51 -1.28
CA PHE A 196 -14.23 15.00 -0.03
C PHE A 196 -13.23 15.73 0.87
N MET A 197 -11.94 15.74 0.50
CA MET A 197 -10.88 16.39 1.27
C MET A 197 -10.64 17.80 0.73
N GLU A 198 -11.11 18.82 1.45
CA GLU A 198 -10.95 20.22 1.07
C GLU A 198 -9.73 20.90 1.71
N ASP A 199 -9.19 20.32 2.76
CA ASP A 199 -8.13 20.87 3.62
C ASP A 199 -6.80 20.09 3.56
N GLY A 200 -6.54 19.44 2.43
CA GLY A 200 -5.33 18.61 2.24
C GLY A 200 -4.02 19.38 2.46
N GLU A 201 -3.95 20.65 2.05
CA GLU A 201 -2.78 21.51 2.26
C GLU A 201 -2.59 21.85 3.74
N GLN A 202 -3.69 22.13 4.48
CA GLN A 202 -3.64 22.36 5.92
C GLN A 202 -3.17 21.11 6.67
N LEU A 203 -3.62 19.93 6.24
CA LEU A 203 -3.18 18.66 6.81
C LEU A 203 -1.68 18.44 6.61
N VAL A 204 -1.16 18.71 5.41
CA VAL A 204 0.28 18.62 5.12
C VAL A 204 1.08 19.57 6.03
N ARG A 205 0.67 20.83 6.17
CA ARG A 205 1.32 21.80 7.06
C ARG A 205 1.27 21.37 8.53
N LEU A 206 0.14 20.82 8.98
CA LEU A 206 -0.04 20.32 10.34
C LEU A 206 0.93 19.17 10.65
N LEU A 207 1.00 18.16 9.79
CA LEU A 207 1.86 16.99 9.98
C LEU A 207 3.36 17.37 9.87
N HIS A 208 3.69 18.26 8.94
CA HIS A 208 5.04 18.82 8.83
C HIS A 208 5.44 19.56 10.11
N GLY A 209 4.58 20.44 10.62
CA GLY A 209 4.82 21.16 11.88
C GLY A 209 4.92 20.26 13.12
N MET A 210 4.32 19.07 13.10
CA MET A 210 4.48 18.06 14.13
C MET A 210 5.74 17.20 13.99
N GLY A 211 6.50 17.34 12.89
CA GLY A 211 7.65 16.49 12.58
C GLY A 211 7.27 15.01 12.35
N VAL A 212 6.03 14.73 11.96
CA VAL A 212 5.57 13.36 11.66
C VAL A 212 5.87 13.04 10.20
N PRO A 213 6.60 11.96 9.89
CA PRO A 213 6.78 11.50 8.52
C PRO A 213 5.44 11.17 7.87
N PHE A 214 5.22 11.64 6.63
CA PHE A 214 4.00 11.33 5.90
C PHE A 214 4.27 11.07 4.42
N GLN A 215 3.36 10.35 3.79
CA GLN A 215 3.34 10.09 2.35
C GLN A 215 2.01 10.50 1.75
N ILE A 216 2.02 10.88 0.47
CA ILE A 216 0.83 11.17 -0.30
C ILE A 216 0.58 9.97 -1.23
N ASN A 217 -0.56 9.31 -1.08
CA ASN A 217 -0.94 8.21 -1.96
C ASN A 217 -1.48 8.76 -3.29
N SER A 218 -1.06 8.17 -4.40
CA SER A 218 -1.35 8.67 -5.76
C SER A 218 -2.69 8.24 -6.33
N GLY A 219 -3.37 7.28 -5.73
CA GLY A 219 -4.56 6.71 -6.33
C GLY A 219 -5.64 6.36 -5.33
N LEU A 220 -6.88 6.65 -5.70
CA LEU A 220 -8.05 6.04 -5.13
C LEU A 220 -8.43 4.85 -6.00
N MET A 221 -8.72 3.74 -5.33
CA MET A 221 -9.21 2.54 -6.00
C MET A 221 -10.73 2.54 -5.96
N SER A 222 -11.35 1.98 -6.99
CA SER A 222 -12.80 1.78 -6.99
C SER A 222 -13.23 1.00 -5.76
N PRO A 223 -14.29 1.41 -5.06
CA PRO A 223 -14.88 0.61 -3.99
C PRO A 223 -15.20 -0.78 -4.49
N ARG A 224 -15.10 -1.76 -3.63
CA ARG A 224 -15.54 -3.15 -3.91
C ARG A 224 -17.07 -3.25 -4.10
N THR A 225 -17.78 -2.19 -3.77
CA THR A 225 -19.22 -2.05 -3.99
C THR A 225 -19.43 -1.19 -5.24
N GLU A 226 -20.37 -1.54 -6.10
CA GLU A 226 -20.64 -0.85 -7.38
C GLU A 226 -21.12 0.61 -7.25
N THR A 227 -21.47 1.02 -6.04
CA THR A 227 -21.93 2.38 -5.74
C THR A 227 -20.76 3.32 -5.53
N GLY A 228 -20.50 4.23 -6.47
CA GLY A 228 -19.65 5.39 -6.24
C GLY A 228 -18.36 5.48 -7.06
N ARG A 229 -18.20 4.73 -8.13
CA ARG A 229 -17.04 4.85 -9.04
C ARG A 229 -16.83 6.30 -9.53
N GLU A 230 -17.92 7.03 -9.75
CA GLU A 230 -17.91 8.41 -10.27
C GLU A 230 -17.51 9.45 -9.21
N LEU A 231 -17.60 9.10 -7.92
CA LEU A 231 -17.36 10.03 -6.80
C LEU A 231 -15.91 10.01 -6.29
N LEU A 232 -15.06 9.14 -6.82
CA LEU A 232 -13.75 8.89 -6.22
C LEU A 232 -12.58 9.56 -6.93
N ASP A 233 -12.78 10.07 -8.14
CA ASP A 233 -11.73 10.83 -8.80
C ASP A 233 -11.40 12.04 -7.94
N ALA A 234 -10.27 11.93 -7.26
CA ALA A 234 -9.72 13.05 -6.53
C ALA A 234 -9.66 14.23 -7.50
N ASP A 235 -10.10 15.38 -7.05
CA ASP A 235 -9.83 16.63 -7.74
C ASP A 235 -8.31 16.71 -7.98
N LEU A 236 -7.93 16.52 -9.23
CA LEU A 236 -6.53 16.44 -9.65
C LEU A 236 -5.77 17.73 -9.28
N ASP A 237 -6.46 18.86 -9.26
CA ASP A 237 -5.87 20.13 -8.84
C ASP A 237 -5.55 20.13 -7.34
N THR A 238 -6.43 19.58 -6.50
CA THR A 238 -6.14 19.38 -5.07
C THR A 238 -4.95 18.44 -4.86
N TYR A 239 -4.91 17.34 -5.61
CA TYR A 239 -3.78 16.41 -5.54
C TYR A 239 -2.46 17.10 -5.91
N VAL A 240 -2.43 17.84 -7.02
CA VAL A 240 -1.25 18.59 -7.48
C VAL A 240 -0.82 19.64 -6.46
N ARG A 241 -1.75 20.41 -5.89
CA ARG A 241 -1.44 21.42 -4.85
C ARG A 241 -0.80 20.76 -3.61
N VAL A 242 -1.39 19.66 -3.13
CA VAL A 242 -0.86 18.92 -1.97
C VAL A 242 0.56 18.40 -2.23
N LEU A 243 0.84 17.87 -3.42
CA LEU A 243 2.18 17.40 -3.78
C LEU A 243 3.19 18.53 -3.91
N LYS A 244 2.83 19.63 -4.57
CA LYS A 244 3.71 20.82 -4.70
C LYS A 244 4.09 21.37 -3.34
N LEU A 245 3.10 21.55 -2.45
CA LEU A 245 3.34 21.99 -1.09
C LEU A 245 4.24 21.01 -0.32
N THR A 246 4.00 19.70 -0.46
CA THR A 246 4.82 18.67 0.19
C THR A 246 6.28 18.77 -0.25
N ARG A 247 6.52 18.95 -1.55
CA ARG A 247 7.87 19.12 -2.13
C ARG A 247 8.53 20.41 -1.65
N GLU A 248 7.80 21.52 -1.61
CA GLU A 248 8.27 22.80 -1.09
C GLU A 248 8.74 22.70 0.36
N LEU A 249 7.90 22.12 1.25
CA LEU A 249 8.20 21.98 2.67
C LEU A 249 9.39 21.03 2.96
N ARG A 250 9.73 20.17 2.01
CA ARG A 250 10.91 19.28 2.08
C ARG A 250 12.15 19.86 1.40
N GLY A 251 12.16 21.15 1.08
CA GLY A 251 13.32 21.79 0.47
C GLY A 251 13.60 21.34 -0.98
N GLY A 252 12.59 20.85 -1.68
CA GLY A 252 12.70 20.35 -3.07
C GLY A 252 13.05 18.88 -3.17
N GLU A 253 13.29 18.21 -2.05
CA GLU A 253 13.50 16.75 -2.06
C GLU A 253 12.23 16.01 -2.47
N ALA A 254 12.43 14.92 -3.20
CA ALA A 254 11.35 14.04 -3.60
C ALA A 254 10.60 13.49 -2.38
N CYS A 255 9.31 13.22 -2.53
CA CYS A 255 8.47 12.74 -1.45
C CYS A 255 8.87 11.30 -1.07
N VAL A 256 9.44 11.09 0.12
CA VAL A 256 9.67 9.73 0.66
C VAL A 256 8.32 9.01 0.69
N GLY A 257 8.13 7.98 -0.13
CA GLY A 257 6.85 7.29 -0.31
C GLY A 257 6.08 7.66 -1.58
N CYS A 258 6.35 8.83 -2.22
CA CYS A 258 5.93 9.08 -3.61
C CYS A 258 6.93 8.44 -4.58
N ASP A 259 8.20 8.28 -4.14
CA ASP A 259 9.26 7.61 -4.89
C ASP A 259 9.39 6.13 -4.53
N GLU A 260 8.78 5.66 -3.42
CA GLU A 260 8.72 4.23 -3.04
C GLU A 260 7.60 3.43 -3.71
N ALA A 261 6.71 4.05 -4.49
CA ALA A 261 6.33 3.40 -5.72
C ALA A 261 7.58 3.45 -6.60
N GLU A 262 8.61 2.68 -6.24
CA GLU A 262 9.65 2.30 -7.19
C GLU A 262 8.88 1.78 -8.40
N LEU A 263 8.66 2.72 -9.35
CA LEU A 263 8.30 2.28 -10.68
C LEU A 263 9.35 1.23 -11.00
N PRO A 264 8.96 -0.03 -11.22
CA PRO A 264 9.94 -0.99 -11.61
C PRO A 264 10.62 -0.37 -12.81
N GLU A 265 11.91 -0.10 -12.70
CA GLU A 265 12.73 0.22 -13.85
C GLU A 265 12.28 -0.73 -14.95
N PRO A 266 12.05 -0.28 -16.18
CA PRO A 266 11.72 -1.15 -17.30
C PRO A 266 12.96 -2.02 -17.61
N GLY A 267 13.26 -2.92 -16.70
CA GLY A 267 14.33 -3.92 -16.76
C GLY A 267 13.80 -5.22 -17.36
N GLY A 268 13.28 -5.12 -18.55
CA GLY A 268 12.92 -6.23 -19.39
C GLY A 268 13.12 -5.82 -20.84
N SER A 269 13.47 -6.76 -21.73
CA SER A 269 13.46 -6.55 -23.18
C SER A 269 12.13 -5.87 -23.58
N ALA A 270 12.12 -5.13 -24.67
CA ALA A 270 10.91 -4.46 -25.19
C ALA A 270 9.68 -5.40 -25.27
N GLU A 271 9.92 -6.70 -25.43
CA GLU A 271 8.93 -7.78 -25.43
C GLU A 271 8.24 -7.99 -24.07
N GLN A 272 8.95 -7.82 -22.95
CA GLN A 272 8.38 -7.92 -21.59
C GLN A 272 7.53 -6.69 -21.21
N ALA A 273 7.56 -5.62 -22.01
CA ALA A 273 6.79 -4.42 -21.78
C ALA A 273 5.30 -4.53 -22.18
N THR A 274 4.90 -5.57 -22.91
CA THR A 274 3.55 -5.73 -23.46
C THR A 274 2.63 -6.59 -22.60
N LYS A 275 3.17 -7.36 -21.66
CA LYS A 275 2.40 -8.25 -20.79
C LYS A 275 2.84 -8.17 -19.33
N GLY A 276 1.97 -8.59 -18.44
CA GLY A 276 2.23 -8.82 -17.03
C GLY A 276 2.23 -7.57 -16.16
N VAL A 277 2.11 -7.78 -14.87
CA VAL A 277 2.19 -6.74 -13.83
C VAL A 277 3.64 -6.30 -13.64
N ARG A 278 3.90 -4.99 -13.66
CA ARG A 278 5.27 -4.44 -13.55
C ARG A 278 5.83 -4.44 -12.14
N CYS A 279 4.98 -4.26 -11.12
CA CYS A 279 5.40 -4.23 -9.70
C CYS A 279 5.52 -5.63 -9.08
N GLY A 280 5.72 -5.70 -7.77
CA GLY A 280 5.78 -6.95 -7.01
C GLY A 280 4.45 -7.69 -6.85
N ALA A 281 3.30 -7.06 -7.19
CA ALA A 281 1.98 -7.62 -7.01
C ALA A 281 1.79 -8.95 -7.76
N GLY A 282 1.50 -10.02 -7.04
CA GLY A 282 1.41 -11.39 -7.58
C GLY A 282 2.74 -12.01 -8.04
N ARG A 283 3.85 -11.28 -7.96
CA ARG A 283 5.19 -11.75 -8.37
C ARG A 283 6.12 -12.00 -7.18
N SER A 284 6.11 -11.12 -6.19
CA SER A 284 6.81 -11.25 -4.92
C SER A 284 5.98 -10.80 -3.72
N GLY A 285 4.80 -10.24 -3.98
CA GLY A 285 3.84 -9.81 -2.98
C GLY A 285 2.45 -10.35 -3.25
N PHE A 286 1.66 -10.52 -2.21
CA PHE A 286 0.27 -10.96 -2.26
C PHE A 286 -0.56 -10.25 -1.20
N SER A 287 -1.88 -10.31 -1.33
CA SER A 287 -2.80 -10.01 -0.24
C SER A 287 -3.77 -11.16 -0.03
N ILE A 288 -4.18 -11.39 1.22
CA ILE A 288 -5.27 -12.30 1.56
C ILE A 288 -6.37 -11.48 2.23
N ALA A 289 -7.55 -11.50 1.62
CA ALA A 289 -8.72 -10.82 2.15
C ALA A 289 -9.34 -11.61 3.33
N TRP A 290 -10.18 -10.93 4.09
CA TRP A 290 -10.88 -11.45 5.26
C TRP A 290 -11.67 -12.75 5.03
N ASN A 291 -11.99 -13.08 3.79
CA ASN A 291 -12.72 -14.30 3.36
C ASN A 291 -11.80 -15.37 2.74
N GLY A 292 -10.49 -15.23 2.87
CA GLY A 292 -9.52 -16.20 2.36
C GLY A 292 -9.12 -16.03 0.90
N LEU A 293 -9.71 -15.07 0.16
CA LEU A 293 -9.31 -14.82 -1.21
C LEU A 293 -7.91 -14.19 -1.28
N MET A 294 -6.99 -14.90 -1.91
CA MET A 294 -5.67 -14.38 -2.26
C MET A 294 -5.76 -13.56 -3.55
N ARG A 295 -5.05 -12.43 -3.57
CA ARG A 295 -4.97 -11.49 -4.70
C ARG A 295 -3.53 -11.04 -4.89
N PRO A 296 -3.17 -10.49 -6.07
CA PRO A 296 -1.85 -9.89 -6.28
C PRO A 296 -1.53 -8.75 -5.29
N CYS A 297 -2.52 -7.90 -5.02
CA CYS A 297 -2.49 -6.85 -4.00
C CYS A 297 -3.93 -6.49 -3.59
N ASN A 298 -4.08 -5.63 -2.58
CA ASN A 298 -5.39 -5.23 -2.05
C ASN A 298 -6.28 -4.54 -3.09
N THR A 299 -5.66 -3.91 -4.08
CA THR A 299 -6.31 -3.06 -5.08
C THR A 299 -6.51 -3.74 -6.43
N PHE A 300 -6.24 -5.04 -6.53
CA PHE A 300 -6.34 -5.80 -7.77
C PHE A 300 -7.29 -7.00 -7.63
N PRO A 301 -8.61 -6.77 -7.62
CA PRO A 301 -9.61 -7.82 -7.42
C PRO A 301 -9.84 -8.70 -8.66
N GLU A 302 -9.43 -8.29 -9.85
CA GLU A 302 -9.63 -8.98 -11.13
C GLU A 302 -8.90 -10.33 -11.19
N VAL A 303 -7.82 -10.47 -10.42
CA VAL A 303 -7.08 -11.72 -10.27
C VAL A 303 -7.24 -12.21 -8.84
N ALA A 304 -7.81 -13.38 -8.65
CA ALA A 304 -8.05 -13.94 -7.32
C ALA A 304 -8.03 -15.48 -7.32
N ALA A 305 -7.60 -16.05 -6.21
CA ALA A 305 -7.65 -17.48 -5.95
C ALA A 305 -8.04 -17.76 -4.50
N ASP A 306 -8.88 -18.75 -4.25
CA ASP A 306 -9.27 -19.11 -2.89
C ASP A 306 -8.13 -19.89 -2.21
N ALA A 307 -7.51 -19.27 -1.19
CA ALA A 307 -6.41 -19.87 -0.46
C ALA A 307 -6.88 -20.89 0.59
N LEU A 308 -8.18 -20.92 0.93
CA LEU A 308 -8.74 -21.92 1.84
C LEU A 308 -9.01 -23.23 1.10
N ASP A 309 -9.63 -23.15 -0.07
CA ASP A 309 -9.97 -24.32 -0.88
C ASP A 309 -8.74 -24.94 -1.56
N LEU A 310 -7.89 -24.11 -2.18
CA LEU A 310 -6.75 -24.57 -2.95
C LEU A 310 -5.51 -24.82 -2.08
N GLY A 311 -5.47 -24.24 -0.89
CA GLY A 311 -4.26 -24.07 -0.11
C GLY A 311 -3.34 -22.96 -0.65
N PHE A 312 -2.51 -22.41 0.25
CA PHE A 312 -1.67 -21.24 -0.04
C PHE A 312 -0.77 -21.42 -1.29
N ALA A 313 -0.06 -22.55 -1.38
CA ALA A 313 0.92 -22.77 -2.44
C ALA A 313 0.29 -22.81 -3.85
N GLU A 314 -0.86 -23.47 -3.99
CA GLU A 314 -1.57 -23.56 -5.29
C GLU A 314 -2.23 -22.22 -5.62
N ALA A 315 -2.83 -21.53 -4.64
CA ALA A 315 -3.39 -20.20 -4.84
C ALA A 315 -2.30 -19.21 -5.32
N TRP A 316 -1.13 -19.22 -4.66
CA TRP A 316 0.01 -18.41 -5.08
C TRP A 316 0.48 -18.75 -6.49
N ARG A 317 0.61 -20.02 -6.83
CA ARG A 317 1.03 -20.44 -8.16
C ARG A 317 0.11 -19.94 -9.26
N ARG A 318 -1.22 -19.98 -9.03
CA ARG A 318 -2.23 -19.45 -9.97
C ARG A 318 -2.10 -17.95 -10.12
N ILE A 319 -2.08 -17.20 -9.02
CA ILE A 319 -1.91 -15.74 -9.02
C ILE A 319 -0.62 -15.35 -9.77
N ASN A 320 0.51 -16.01 -9.46
CA ASN A 320 1.79 -15.69 -10.09
C ASN A 320 1.79 -15.96 -11.61
N ALA A 321 1.15 -17.04 -12.04
CA ALA A 321 1.02 -17.35 -13.47
C ALA A 321 0.15 -16.31 -14.19
N GLU A 322 -1.01 -15.98 -13.62
CA GLU A 322 -1.98 -15.07 -14.22
C GLU A 322 -1.44 -13.64 -14.34
N VAL A 323 -0.77 -13.11 -13.30
CA VAL A 323 -0.22 -11.74 -13.36
C VAL A 323 0.94 -11.61 -14.34
N ARG A 324 1.63 -12.68 -14.68
CA ARG A 324 2.70 -12.66 -15.68
C ARG A 324 2.16 -12.50 -17.10
N GLU A 325 0.96 -13.00 -17.36
CA GLU A 325 0.29 -12.95 -18.65
C GLU A 325 -0.79 -11.88 -18.71
N PHE A 326 -1.04 -11.15 -17.61
CA PHE A 326 -2.10 -10.15 -17.54
C PHE A 326 -1.91 -9.08 -18.63
N PRO A 327 -2.94 -8.77 -19.45
CA PRO A 327 -2.79 -7.87 -20.57
C PRO A 327 -2.50 -6.43 -20.11
N GLN A 328 -1.53 -5.80 -20.73
CA GLN A 328 -1.31 -4.36 -20.62
C GLN A 328 -2.29 -3.62 -21.51
N PRO A 329 -2.67 -2.37 -21.18
CA PRO A 329 -3.55 -1.58 -22.05
C PRO A 329 -2.94 -1.38 -23.44
N LEU A 330 -3.73 -1.62 -24.48
CA LEU A 330 -3.31 -1.49 -25.87
C LEU A 330 -2.81 -0.07 -26.19
N GLU A 331 -3.46 0.93 -25.61
CA GLU A 331 -3.12 2.35 -25.79
C GLU A 331 -1.76 2.72 -25.18
N CYS A 332 -1.21 1.85 -24.31
CA CYS A 332 0.13 2.04 -23.77
C CYS A 332 1.23 1.63 -24.76
N GLU A 333 0.90 0.90 -25.83
CA GLU A 333 1.83 0.59 -26.91
C GLU A 333 2.11 1.86 -27.72
N GLY A 334 3.39 2.25 -27.77
CA GLY A 334 3.80 3.51 -28.42
C GLY A 334 3.46 4.79 -27.66
N CYS A 335 2.92 4.72 -26.45
CA CYS A 335 2.64 5.90 -25.64
C CYS A 335 3.93 6.64 -25.23
N SER A 336 4.04 7.93 -25.58
CA SER A 336 5.22 8.76 -25.27
C SER A 336 5.42 9.02 -23.77
N TYR A 337 4.42 8.78 -22.94
CA TYR A 337 4.47 8.94 -21.50
C TYR A 337 4.77 7.63 -20.74
N ARG A 338 4.91 6.52 -21.47
CA ARG A 338 5.00 5.18 -20.86
C ARG A 338 6.15 5.04 -19.87
N ALA A 339 7.29 5.64 -20.16
CA ALA A 339 8.48 5.58 -19.31
C ALA A 339 8.29 6.27 -17.96
N GLN A 340 7.45 7.32 -17.92
CA GLN A 340 7.17 8.08 -16.70
C GLN A 340 5.78 7.78 -16.12
N CYS A 341 5.03 6.85 -16.74
CA CYS A 341 3.67 6.56 -16.30
C CYS A 341 3.65 5.87 -14.93
N VAL A 342 2.98 6.50 -13.97
CA VAL A 342 2.81 6.00 -12.60
C VAL A 342 1.57 5.11 -12.44
N SER A 343 0.72 5.01 -13.46
CA SER A 343 -0.50 4.20 -13.40
C SER A 343 -0.16 2.71 -13.47
N CYS A 344 -0.83 1.92 -12.63
CA CYS A 344 -0.70 0.48 -12.64
C CYS A 344 -1.83 -0.19 -13.43
N VAL A 345 -1.66 -1.46 -13.81
CA VAL A 345 -2.65 -2.21 -14.57
C VAL A 345 -3.97 -2.38 -13.82
N ALA A 346 -3.94 -2.49 -12.48
CA ALA A 346 -5.15 -2.56 -11.66
C ALA A 346 -5.94 -1.24 -11.69
N GLU A 347 -5.27 -0.09 -11.71
CA GLU A 347 -5.93 1.22 -11.86
C GLU A 347 -6.59 1.37 -13.24
N HIS A 348 -5.99 0.81 -14.28
CA HIS A 348 -6.62 0.76 -15.60
C HIS A 348 -7.84 -0.16 -15.57
N ALA A 349 -7.71 -1.38 -15.07
CA ALA A 349 -8.81 -2.35 -14.99
C ALA A 349 -10.00 -1.87 -14.13
N SER A 350 -9.76 -1.00 -13.14
CA SER A 350 -10.81 -0.46 -12.27
C SER A 350 -11.74 0.55 -12.97
N GLY A 351 -11.35 1.11 -14.10
CA GLY A 351 -12.12 2.16 -14.81
C GLY A 351 -12.19 2.02 -16.32
N ALA A 352 -11.67 0.90 -16.87
CA ALA A 352 -11.75 0.55 -18.28
C ALA A 352 -11.85 -0.98 -18.44
N PRO A 353 -12.27 -1.50 -19.58
CA PRO A 353 -12.18 -2.93 -19.88
C PRO A 353 -10.73 -3.45 -19.75
N ILE A 354 -10.57 -4.70 -19.34
CA ILE A 354 -9.23 -5.33 -19.24
C ILE A 354 -8.54 -5.24 -20.60
N GLY A 355 -7.28 -4.83 -20.61
CA GLY A 355 -6.52 -4.61 -21.84
C GLY A 355 -6.68 -3.21 -22.43
N HIS A 356 -7.41 -2.31 -21.76
CA HIS A 356 -7.58 -0.92 -22.17
C HIS A 356 -7.13 0.07 -21.10
N ALA A 357 -6.70 1.26 -21.52
CA ALA A 357 -6.28 2.31 -20.60
C ALA A 357 -7.49 3.05 -20.02
N ASN A 358 -7.45 3.31 -18.71
CA ASN A 358 -8.37 4.25 -18.07
C ASN A 358 -7.96 5.69 -18.44
N PRO A 359 -8.81 6.46 -19.18
CA PRO A 359 -8.45 7.81 -19.60
C PRO A 359 -8.14 8.77 -18.45
N ALA A 360 -8.81 8.63 -17.30
CA ALA A 360 -8.58 9.46 -16.14
C ALA A 360 -7.15 9.26 -15.58
N ARG A 361 -6.64 8.02 -15.62
CA ARG A 361 -5.26 7.72 -15.20
C ARG A 361 -4.23 8.24 -16.19
N CYS A 362 -4.53 8.20 -17.48
CA CYS A 362 -3.69 8.83 -18.52
C CYS A 362 -3.60 10.35 -18.29
N ALA A 363 -4.75 11.01 -18.08
CA ALA A 363 -4.79 12.44 -17.78
C ALA A 363 -4.03 12.79 -16.49
N HIS A 364 -4.14 11.96 -15.45
CA HIS A 364 -3.37 12.12 -14.22
C HIS A 364 -1.86 12.14 -14.49
N THR A 365 -1.32 11.12 -15.19
CA THR A 365 0.11 11.05 -15.54
C THR A 365 0.55 12.27 -16.35
N GLN A 366 -0.23 12.66 -17.37
CA GLN A 366 0.09 13.83 -18.20
C GLN A 366 0.13 15.12 -17.39
N ARG A 367 -0.83 15.32 -16.49
CA ARG A 367 -0.86 16.48 -15.59
C ARG A 367 0.35 16.51 -14.65
N MET A 368 0.72 15.37 -14.05
CA MET A 368 1.87 15.26 -13.17
C MET A 368 3.19 15.62 -13.86
N ILE A 369 3.35 15.21 -15.12
CA ILE A 369 4.51 15.57 -15.96
C ILE A 369 4.49 17.05 -16.30
N ALA A 370 3.34 17.59 -16.71
CA ALA A 370 3.20 19.01 -17.06
C ALA A 370 3.51 19.95 -15.86
N GLU A 371 3.20 19.50 -14.65
CA GLU A 371 3.47 20.24 -13.40
C GLU A 371 4.89 20.02 -12.85
N GLY A 372 5.72 19.23 -13.54
CA GLY A 372 7.10 18.93 -13.12
C GLY A 372 7.20 18.06 -11.87
N LEU A 373 6.11 17.37 -11.51
CA LEU A 373 6.04 16.49 -10.34
C LEU A 373 6.60 15.08 -10.64
N ILE A 374 6.64 14.69 -11.90
CA ILE A 374 7.34 13.52 -12.42
C ILE A 374 8.39 14.04 -13.41
N GLN A 375 9.65 13.66 -13.22
CA GLN A 375 10.71 14.06 -14.14
C GLN A 375 10.67 13.21 -15.41
N ARG A 376 10.86 13.85 -16.56
CA ARG A 376 11.19 13.11 -17.79
C ARG A 376 12.60 12.50 -17.59
N GLN A 377 12.71 11.19 -17.72
CA GLN A 377 14.00 10.57 -17.99
C GLN A 377 14.30 10.84 -19.46
N GLU A 378 15.34 11.62 -19.72
CA GLU A 378 15.87 11.86 -21.08
C GLU A 378 16.50 10.58 -21.66
#